data_340826a57031f9f56fb98cd73401308d
#
_entry.id   340826a57031f9f56fb98cd73401308d
#
_cell.length_a   1.000
_cell.length_b   1.000
_cell.length_c   1.000
_cell.angle_alpha   90.00
_cell.angle_beta   90.00
_cell.angle_gamma   90.00
#
_symmetry.space_group_name_H-M   'P 1'
#
loop_
_entity.id
_entity.type
_entity.pdbx_description
1 polymer ?
#
loop_
_entity_poly.entity_id
_entity_poly.type
_entity_poly.pdbx_seq_one_letter_code
_entity_poly.pdbx_strand_id
1 'polypeptide(L)'
;MNSIKNIRLSSLAILIVIVSCFVIDLSLKNWNKQDRVIEQDVHWYYSYLPEKFIYDDIKLEKSNYQFGDNYYLFWPIYTQDGKKVNKTTMGLSIMYAPFFFAAHAFASYTDYPENGMSEPYKVFLLLSAIFYLLVGLDFTRKVLERFYFSDRHIAITLFLIGMGTNLLCYASQSAPMSHVYNFCLFAIFIYYTIRWHDRQSMKNTIILGLLLGLISLIRPTNILLAVFFAFYGVASLQDFRERLMLFRKEAYLLNVMAFFTLLVWVPQFLYWKEVTGNYIFYSYTDEGFFFNHPRILEGLFSFRKGWLVYTPLMAFPLIGLFFLKGLKKVRWAILLCLAVNIYVIFSWWCWWYGGTYGQRSMIDFYPLLAIPLAFLVQYLAGKGKAVNIVFYSICAFFIWLNIFQTYQFENFSLHWEGMTKELYFKQFGKMEKIPDYEKYVSYPNFDAAKKGEDCETVVENKVRDNFYGKKVISRKTVYLKTSNNLYVSADESMNDIVVANKENANTWETFTLIIFSNNECALLSFKDLFLSTEIHQKGELTATRKDMGAWELFVMEKLADNFIALKGVNNKYLTVDEASKQVIAKSDSIGAAEKFLVIDK
;
A
#
# COMPACT_ATOMS: atom_id res chain seq x y z
N MET A 1 -9.81 15.04 49.68
CA MET A 1 -9.76 13.81 48.87
C MET A 1 -10.18 14.19 47.44
N ASN A 2 -9.22 14.30 46.55
CA ASN A 2 -9.45 14.69 45.17
C ASN A 2 -10.25 13.58 44.45
N SER A 3 -11.41 13.96 43.90
CA SER A 3 -12.18 13.07 43.03
C SER A 3 -11.27 12.63 41.87
N ILE A 4 -10.85 11.38 41.84
CA ILE A 4 -10.32 10.73 40.66
C ILE A 4 -11.46 10.85 39.62
N LYS A 5 -11.35 11.78 38.68
CA LYS A 5 -12.28 11.88 37.56
C LYS A 5 -12.31 10.48 36.91
N ASN A 6 -13.45 9.81 36.99
CA ASN A 6 -13.63 8.50 36.38
C ASN A 6 -13.21 8.59 34.90
N ILE A 7 -12.14 7.88 34.53
CA ILE A 7 -11.67 7.80 33.14
C ILE A 7 -12.82 7.26 32.31
N ARG A 8 -13.16 7.96 31.20
CA ARG A 8 -14.21 7.51 30.28
C ARG A 8 -13.79 6.18 29.65
N LEU A 9 -14.70 5.23 29.54
CA LEU A 9 -14.46 3.94 28.89
C LEU A 9 -14.04 4.10 27.42
N SER A 10 -14.60 5.10 26.71
CA SER A 10 -14.20 5.42 25.35
C SER A 10 -12.76 5.90 25.25
N SER A 11 -12.26 6.65 26.23
CA SER A 11 -10.84 7.06 26.29
C SER A 11 -9.92 5.86 26.57
N LEU A 12 -10.36 4.93 27.42
CA LEU A 12 -9.62 3.69 27.68
C LEU A 12 -9.57 2.80 26.41
N ALA A 13 -10.68 2.69 25.67
CA ALA A 13 -10.71 1.95 24.39
C ALA A 13 -9.72 2.54 23.37
N ILE A 14 -9.69 3.87 23.22
CA ILE A 14 -8.71 4.56 22.36
C ILE A 14 -7.28 4.25 22.84
N LEU A 15 -7.01 4.38 24.13
CA LEU A 15 -5.69 4.10 24.69
C LEU A 15 -5.23 2.67 24.40
N ILE A 16 -6.11 1.67 24.56
CA ILE A 16 -5.79 0.27 24.27
C ILE A 16 -5.41 0.10 22.80
N VAL A 17 -6.17 0.68 21.87
CA VAL A 17 -5.87 0.60 20.43
C VAL A 17 -4.50 1.23 20.12
N ILE A 18 -4.25 2.44 20.64
CA ILE A 18 -2.98 3.17 20.43
C ILE A 18 -1.79 2.39 21.01
N VAL A 19 -1.91 1.88 22.24
CA VAL A 19 -0.87 1.08 22.87
C VAL A 19 -0.62 -0.21 22.11
N SER A 20 -1.67 -0.86 21.59
CA SER A 20 -1.52 -2.07 20.78
C SER A 20 -0.72 -1.80 19.49
N CYS A 21 -1.03 -0.72 18.76
CA CYS A 21 -0.26 -0.32 17.57
C CYS A 21 1.21 -0.03 17.93
N PHE A 22 1.44 0.73 19.00
CA PHE A 22 2.79 1.05 19.47
C PHE A 22 3.59 -0.19 19.88
N VAL A 23 2.97 -1.16 20.58
CA VAL A 23 3.61 -2.44 20.95
C VAL A 23 3.95 -3.26 19.71
N ILE A 24 3.08 -3.30 18.69
CA ILE A 24 3.36 -3.97 17.42
C ILE A 24 4.58 -3.32 16.74
N ASP A 25 4.61 -1.99 16.60
CA ASP A 25 5.73 -1.28 16.01
C ASP A 25 7.05 -1.57 16.74
N LEU A 26 7.03 -1.51 18.09
CA LEU A 26 8.20 -1.84 18.91
C LEU A 26 8.66 -3.30 18.75
N SER A 27 7.74 -4.22 18.51
CA SER A 27 8.06 -5.64 18.31
C SER A 27 8.69 -5.90 16.94
N LEU A 28 8.23 -5.21 15.91
CA LEU A 28 8.68 -5.39 14.53
C LEU A 28 9.98 -4.64 14.22
N LYS A 29 10.20 -3.49 14.86
CA LYS A 29 11.37 -2.62 14.65
C LYS A 29 11.64 -2.32 13.17
N ASN A 30 10.58 -2.11 12.40
CA ASN A 30 10.67 -1.90 10.96
C ASN A 30 11.52 -0.66 10.59
N TRP A 31 11.66 0.31 11.49
CA TRP A 31 12.54 1.47 11.27
C TRP A 31 14.03 1.13 11.13
N ASN A 32 14.49 -0.01 11.70
CA ASN A 32 15.88 -0.49 11.59
C ASN A 32 16.15 -1.28 10.30
N LYS A 33 15.10 -1.62 9.56
CA LYS A 33 15.20 -2.38 8.31
C LYS A 33 15.30 -1.40 7.14
N GLN A 34 16.22 -1.67 6.22
CA GLN A 34 16.53 -0.77 5.10
C GLN A 34 15.32 -0.58 4.18
N ASP A 35 14.65 -1.68 3.84
CA ASP A 35 13.56 -1.80 2.87
C ASP A 35 12.16 -1.76 3.50
N ARG A 36 12.02 -1.11 4.68
CA ARG A 36 10.75 -1.00 5.39
C ARG A 36 10.43 0.45 5.73
N VAL A 37 9.16 0.73 5.97
CA VAL A 37 8.54 2.00 6.33
C VAL A 37 8.44 2.97 5.15
N ILE A 38 9.56 3.38 4.54
CA ILE A 38 9.59 4.25 3.36
C ILE A 38 9.85 3.38 2.13
N GLU A 39 8.82 2.70 1.66
CA GLU A 39 8.87 1.77 0.54
C GLU A 39 7.64 1.92 -0.36
N GLN A 40 7.75 1.57 -1.63
CA GLN A 40 6.66 1.50 -2.60
C GLN A 40 5.73 2.73 -2.58
N ASP A 41 4.41 2.54 -2.35
CA ASP A 41 3.44 3.65 -2.31
C ASP A 41 3.83 4.75 -1.30
N VAL A 42 4.41 4.37 -0.14
CA VAL A 42 4.84 5.33 0.88
C VAL A 42 5.97 6.20 0.36
N HIS A 43 6.90 5.62 -0.40
CA HIS A 43 7.99 6.37 -1.00
C HIS A 43 7.47 7.45 -1.96
N TRP A 44 6.46 7.12 -2.79
CA TRP A 44 5.80 8.08 -3.67
C TRP A 44 5.17 9.25 -2.92
N TYR A 45 4.49 8.96 -1.80
CA TYR A 45 3.88 10.00 -0.98
C TYR A 45 4.94 10.85 -0.26
N TYR A 46 6.03 10.24 0.18
CA TYR A 46 7.03 10.86 1.05
C TYR A 46 8.06 11.67 0.30
N SER A 47 8.45 11.27 -0.91
CA SER A 47 9.58 11.81 -1.67
C SER A 47 9.51 13.33 -1.91
N TYR A 48 8.34 13.93 -1.98
CA TYR A 48 8.19 15.39 -2.09
C TYR A 48 8.93 16.16 -0.99
N LEU A 49 9.06 15.59 0.21
CA LEU A 49 9.69 16.26 1.35
C LEU A 49 11.20 16.26 1.25
N PRO A 50 11.91 15.12 1.18
CA PRO A 50 13.36 15.15 1.03
C PRO A 50 13.80 15.79 -0.30
N GLU A 51 13.11 15.53 -1.41
CA GLU A 51 13.44 16.10 -2.71
C GLU A 51 13.36 17.62 -2.69
N LYS A 52 12.35 18.21 -2.03
CA LYS A 52 12.21 19.66 -1.94
C LYS A 52 13.10 20.28 -0.87
N PHE A 53 13.18 19.71 0.32
CA PHE A 53 13.74 20.39 1.49
C PHE A 53 15.18 19.99 1.84
N ILE A 54 15.66 18.83 1.35
CA ILE A 54 17.04 18.38 1.56
C ILE A 54 17.86 18.52 0.28
N TYR A 55 17.31 18.04 -0.86
CA TYR A 55 18.06 17.90 -2.10
C TYR A 55 17.84 19.05 -3.10
N ASP A 56 16.76 19.83 -2.93
CA ASP A 56 16.28 20.85 -3.89
C ASP A 56 16.21 20.30 -5.32
N ASP A 57 15.62 19.11 -5.45
CA ASP A 57 15.50 18.33 -6.70
C ASP A 57 14.07 17.82 -6.90
N ILE A 58 13.10 18.70 -6.84
CA ILE A 58 11.67 18.34 -7.01
C ILE A 58 11.35 17.71 -8.39
N LYS A 59 12.27 17.86 -9.35
CA LYS A 59 12.19 17.28 -10.70
C LYS A 59 12.77 15.87 -10.78
N LEU A 60 13.29 15.35 -9.69
CA LEU A 60 13.89 14.01 -9.60
C LEU A 60 15.04 13.79 -10.60
N GLU A 61 15.79 14.84 -10.95
CA GLU A 61 16.90 14.75 -11.90
C GLU A 61 18.07 13.96 -11.32
N LYS A 62 18.29 14.10 -9.99
CA LYS A 62 19.35 13.43 -9.23
C LYS A 62 18.87 12.22 -8.43
N SER A 63 17.59 11.84 -8.53
CA SER A 63 16.95 10.83 -7.67
C SER A 63 17.66 9.47 -7.66
N ASN A 64 18.28 9.07 -8.76
CA ASN A 64 18.92 7.76 -8.89
C ASN A 64 20.05 7.51 -7.87
N TYR A 65 20.72 8.54 -7.38
CA TYR A 65 21.80 8.38 -6.39
C TYR A 65 21.43 8.90 -4.99
N GLN A 66 20.39 9.72 -4.87
CA GLN A 66 19.91 10.22 -3.58
C GLN A 66 19.29 9.10 -2.74
N PHE A 67 18.60 8.18 -3.41
CA PHE A 67 17.98 7.00 -2.77
C PHE A 67 18.95 5.82 -2.63
N GLY A 68 20.19 5.96 -3.17
CA GLY A 68 21.21 4.93 -3.10
C GLY A 68 20.70 3.58 -3.58
N ASP A 69 21.01 2.55 -2.82
CA ASP A 69 20.66 1.16 -3.13
C ASP A 69 19.15 0.87 -3.06
N ASN A 70 18.34 1.83 -2.59
CA ASN A 70 16.88 1.71 -2.53
C ASN A 70 16.17 2.20 -3.81
N TYR A 71 16.90 2.44 -4.90
CA TYR A 71 16.32 2.85 -6.18
C TYR A 71 15.17 1.92 -6.64
N TYR A 72 15.27 0.62 -6.39
CA TYR A 72 14.23 -0.36 -6.72
C TYR A 72 12.90 -0.16 -5.95
N LEU A 73 12.90 0.61 -4.86
CA LEU A 73 11.69 0.94 -4.09
C LEU A 73 10.98 2.20 -4.61
N PHE A 74 11.61 2.91 -5.54
CA PHE A 74 11.10 4.14 -6.11
C PHE A 74 11.38 4.21 -7.62
N TRP A 75 10.33 4.16 -8.41
CA TRP A 75 10.38 4.29 -9.88
C TRP A 75 9.48 5.43 -10.34
N PRO A 76 10.03 6.56 -10.77
CA PRO A 76 9.24 7.69 -11.25
C PRO A 76 8.48 7.34 -12.53
N ILE A 77 7.34 8.01 -12.73
CA ILE A 77 6.63 7.97 -14.00
C ILE A 77 7.37 8.89 -14.99
N TYR A 78 7.46 8.46 -16.22
CA TYR A 78 8.07 9.26 -17.28
C TYR A 78 6.99 9.91 -18.16
N THR A 79 7.14 11.20 -18.42
CA THR A 79 6.37 11.89 -19.45
C THR A 79 6.83 11.47 -20.84
N GLN A 80 6.09 11.83 -21.89
CA GLN A 80 6.47 11.52 -23.27
C GLN A 80 7.81 12.16 -23.68
N ASP A 81 8.18 13.29 -23.09
CA ASP A 81 9.44 14.00 -23.27
C ASP A 81 10.53 13.56 -22.27
N GLY A 82 10.32 12.45 -21.55
CA GLY A 82 11.31 11.79 -20.69
C GLY A 82 11.52 12.43 -19.30
N LYS A 83 10.68 13.38 -18.89
CA LYS A 83 10.77 13.99 -17.55
C LYS A 83 10.20 13.03 -16.50
N LYS A 84 10.81 13.03 -15.31
CA LYS A 84 10.38 12.22 -14.18
C LYS A 84 9.30 12.93 -13.38
N VAL A 85 8.24 12.22 -13.02
CA VAL A 85 7.10 12.74 -12.26
C VAL A 85 6.74 11.76 -11.14
N ASN A 86 6.42 12.27 -9.96
CA ASN A 86 5.82 11.48 -8.90
C ASN A 86 4.45 10.94 -9.34
N LYS A 87 4.22 9.64 -9.11
CA LYS A 87 2.94 8.98 -9.45
C LYS A 87 1.79 9.51 -8.62
N THR A 88 1.98 9.69 -7.32
CA THR A 88 0.94 10.14 -6.39
C THR A 88 0.94 11.65 -6.20
N THR A 89 -0.18 12.18 -5.74
CA THR A 89 -0.29 13.59 -5.35
C THR A 89 0.31 13.84 -3.96
N MET A 90 0.71 15.09 -3.69
CA MET A 90 1.47 15.47 -2.48
C MET A 90 0.62 15.57 -1.19
N GLY A 91 -0.67 15.24 -1.23
CA GLY A 91 -1.54 15.44 -0.06
C GLY A 91 -1.04 14.76 1.21
N LEU A 92 -0.49 13.55 1.08
CA LEU A 92 0.03 12.82 2.22
C LEU A 92 1.37 13.39 2.72
N SER A 93 2.20 13.93 1.83
CA SER A 93 3.41 14.67 2.22
C SER A 93 3.08 15.86 3.13
N ILE A 94 1.97 16.56 2.90
CA ILE A 94 1.51 17.65 3.78
C ILE A 94 1.22 17.12 5.19
N MET A 95 0.62 15.93 5.30
CA MET A 95 0.38 15.28 6.59
C MET A 95 1.66 14.80 7.26
N TYR A 96 2.63 14.33 6.51
CA TYR A 96 3.94 13.90 7.01
C TYR A 96 4.84 15.07 7.42
N ALA A 97 4.69 16.25 6.80
CA ALA A 97 5.61 17.37 6.94
C ALA A 97 5.96 17.74 8.40
N PRO A 98 5.02 17.86 9.35
CA PRO A 98 5.38 18.17 10.74
C PRO A 98 6.33 17.14 11.36
N PHE A 99 6.13 15.86 11.04
CA PHE A 99 6.95 14.76 11.55
C PHE A 99 8.29 14.65 10.82
N PHE A 100 8.31 14.93 9.52
CA PHE A 100 9.52 15.01 8.73
C PHE A 100 10.46 16.11 9.26
N PHE A 101 9.95 17.32 9.49
CA PHE A 101 10.77 18.40 10.02
C PHE A 101 11.24 18.14 11.46
N ALA A 102 10.41 17.50 12.29
CA ALA A 102 10.83 17.07 13.62
C ALA A 102 11.93 16.00 13.55
N ALA A 103 11.81 15.03 12.63
CA ALA A 103 12.85 14.03 12.39
C ALA A 103 14.15 14.64 11.86
N HIS A 104 14.05 15.61 10.93
CA HIS A 104 15.20 16.30 10.37
C HIS A 104 15.93 17.12 11.44
N ALA A 105 15.19 17.87 12.26
CA ALA A 105 15.76 18.57 13.42
C ALA A 105 16.41 17.59 14.42
N PHE A 106 15.81 16.43 14.68
CA PHE A 106 16.42 15.41 15.53
C PHE A 106 17.72 14.86 14.93
N ALA A 107 17.73 14.54 13.64
CA ALA A 107 18.91 14.05 12.94
C ALA A 107 20.06 15.07 12.97
N SER A 108 19.77 16.39 12.81
CA SER A 108 20.80 17.46 12.84
C SER A 108 21.44 17.68 14.22
N TYR A 109 20.84 17.19 15.30
CA TYR A 109 21.41 17.22 16.66
C TYR A 109 22.00 15.88 17.12
N THR A 110 22.04 14.88 16.23
CA THR A 110 22.52 13.53 16.53
C THR A 110 23.45 13.05 15.42
N ASP A 111 24.05 11.87 15.58
CA ASP A 111 24.96 11.29 14.57
C ASP A 111 24.22 10.61 13.38
N TYR A 112 22.90 10.75 13.29
CA TYR A 112 22.14 10.16 12.18
C TYR A 112 22.27 11.00 10.89
N PRO A 113 22.36 10.34 9.72
CA PRO A 113 22.38 11.04 8.43
C PRO A 113 21.13 11.89 8.20
N GLU A 114 21.32 13.14 7.78
CA GLU A 114 20.24 14.11 7.45
C GLU A 114 19.67 13.88 6.05
N ASN A 115 19.56 12.64 5.60
CA ASN A 115 19.24 12.26 4.21
C ASN A 115 17.75 12.03 3.93
N GLY A 116 16.88 12.25 4.90
CA GLY A 116 15.44 11.98 4.75
C GLY A 116 15.04 10.51 4.86
N MET A 117 15.99 9.56 4.93
CA MET A 117 15.74 8.12 4.85
C MET A 117 16.25 7.35 6.07
N SER A 118 17.09 7.98 6.92
CA SER A 118 17.66 7.36 8.12
C SER A 118 16.60 7.02 9.17
N GLU A 119 16.98 6.25 10.18
CA GLU A 119 16.06 5.74 11.21
C GLU A 119 15.15 6.78 11.85
N PRO A 120 15.60 7.98 12.23
CA PRO A 120 14.72 9.00 12.80
C PRO A 120 13.52 9.32 11.90
N TYR A 121 13.72 9.46 10.59
CA TYR A 121 12.61 9.77 9.67
C TYR A 121 11.57 8.63 9.64
N LYS A 122 12.02 7.38 9.64
CA LYS A 122 11.15 6.20 9.71
C LYS A 122 10.36 6.15 11.03
N VAL A 123 11.02 6.39 12.15
CA VAL A 123 10.38 6.43 13.48
C VAL A 123 9.33 7.53 13.54
N PHE A 124 9.65 8.74 13.11
CA PHE A 124 8.69 9.85 13.14
C PHE A 124 7.52 9.64 12.19
N LEU A 125 7.69 8.95 11.06
CA LEU A 125 6.59 8.55 10.19
C LEU A 125 5.65 7.54 10.86
N LEU A 126 6.18 6.54 11.56
CA LEU A 126 5.37 5.61 12.36
C LEU A 126 4.61 6.36 13.46
N LEU A 127 5.28 7.25 14.19
CA LEU A 127 4.64 8.11 15.19
C LEU A 127 3.55 9.00 14.59
N SER A 128 3.71 9.47 13.36
CA SER A 128 2.68 10.25 12.67
C SER A 128 1.39 9.45 12.47
N ALA A 129 1.50 8.18 12.06
CA ALA A 129 0.34 7.32 11.88
C ALA A 129 -0.39 7.08 13.22
N ILE A 130 0.34 6.81 14.29
CA ILE A 130 -0.24 6.68 15.65
C ILE A 130 -0.93 7.97 16.09
N PHE A 131 -0.31 9.13 15.84
CA PHE A 131 -0.91 10.44 16.14
C PHE A 131 -2.23 10.64 15.39
N TYR A 132 -2.24 10.42 14.06
CA TYR A 132 -3.46 10.59 13.28
C TYR A 132 -4.51 9.53 13.58
N LEU A 133 -4.13 8.30 13.96
CA LEU A 133 -5.06 7.31 14.49
C LEU A 133 -5.74 7.82 15.77
N LEU A 134 -4.96 8.34 16.73
CA LEU A 134 -5.49 8.91 17.97
C LEU A 134 -6.51 10.02 17.69
N VAL A 135 -6.15 10.98 16.84
CA VAL A 135 -7.03 12.09 16.45
C VAL A 135 -8.29 11.56 15.72
N GLY A 136 -8.13 10.60 14.83
CA GLY A 136 -9.25 9.99 14.09
C GLY A 136 -10.24 9.26 14.99
N LEU A 137 -9.75 8.48 15.96
CA LEU A 137 -10.59 7.79 16.96
C LEU A 137 -11.29 8.80 17.89
N ASP A 138 -10.59 9.87 18.29
CA ASP A 138 -11.19 10.93 19.12
C ASP A 138 -12.31 11.68 18.39
N PHE A 139 -12.09 12.02 17.10
CA PHE A 139 -13.16 12.64 16.30
C PHE A 139 -14.30 11.66 16.00
N THR A 140 -14.03 10.38 15.78
CA THR A 140 -15.07 9.34 15.69
C THR A 140 -15.88 9.27 16.98
N ARG A 141 -15.24 9.31 18.14
CA ARG A 141 -15.92 9.45 19.45
C ARG A 141 -16.84 10.67 19.47
N LYS A 142 -16.32 11.85 19.10
CA LYS A 142 -17.10 13.10 19.05
C LYS A 142 -18.27 13.02 18.08
N VAL A 143 -18.13 12.33 16.95
CA VAL A 143 -19.24 12.04 16.02
C VAL A 143 -20.31 11.21 16.72
N LEU A 144 -19.93 10.13 17.40
CA LEU A 144 -20.86 9.24 18.10
C LEU A 144 -21.56 9.96 19.27
N GLU A 145 -20.86 10.83 19.99
CA GLU A 145 -21.46 11.68 21.05
C GLU A 145 -22.59 12.59 20.48
N ARG A 146 -22.51 13.04 19.23
CA ARG A 146 -23.58 13.81 18.57
C ARG A 146 -24.86 13.01 18.34
N PHE A 147 -24.79 11.69 18.33
CA PHE A 147 -25.94 10.80 18.24
C PHE A 147 -26.40 10.28 19.60
N TYR A 148 -25.91 10.88 20.69
CA TYR A 148 -26.30 10.59 22.09
C TYR A 148 -26.07 9.14 22.53
N PHE A 149 -25.06 8.46 21.97
CA PHE A 149 -24.66 7.14 22.46
C PHE A 149 -24.04 7.25 23.85
N SER A 150 -24.29 6.25 24.70
CA SER A 150 -23.58 6.17 25.99
C SER A 150 -22.10 5.90 25.78
N ASP A 151 -21.26 6.38 26.71
CA ASP A 151 -19.80 6.19 26.66
C ASP A 151 -19.39 4.73 26.51
N ARG A 152 -20.16 3.79 27.12
CA ARG A 152 -19.95 2.34 26.98
C ARG A 152 -20.14 1.86 25.53
N HIS A 153 -21.19 2.30 24.84
CA HIS A 153 -21.45 1.89 23.45
C HIS A 153 -20.41 2.50 22.52
N ILE A 154 -19.99 3.74 22.78
CA ILE A 154 -18.90 4.41 22.06
C ILE A 154 -17.60 3.62 22.25
N ALA A 155 -17.26 3.27 23.49
CA ALA A 155 -16.04 2.51 23.81
C ALA A 155 -15.99 1.18 23.05
N ILE A 156 -17.07 0.40 23.07
CA ILE A 156 -17.18 -0.88 22.36
C ILE A 156 -16.99 -0.64 20.85
N THR A 157 -17.65 0.35 20.26
CA THR A 157 -17.57 0.66 18.83
C THR A 157 -16.16 1.01 18.40
N LEU A 158 -15.49 1.90 19.15
CA LEU A 158 -14.10 2.31 18.85
C LEU A 158 -13.13 1.15 18.98
N PHE A 159 -13.29 0.31 20.03
CA PHE A 159 -12.48 -0.88 20.22
C PHE A 159 -12.65 -1.89 19.09
N LEU A 160 -13.90 -2.14 18.66
CA LEU A 160 -14.20 -3.04 17.54
C LEU A 160 -13.58 -2.53 16.24
N ILE A 161 -13.68 -1.24 15.94
CA ILE A 161 -13.06 -0.65 14.75
C ILE A 161 -11.53 -0.74 14.81
N GLY A 162 -10.94 -0.37 15.94
CA GLY A 162 -9.48 -0.35 16.09
C GLY A 162 -8.85 -1.74 16.08
N MET A 163 -9.46 -2.71 16.78
CA MET A 163 -8.87 -4.04 16.96
C MET A 163 -9.44 -5.12 16.03
N GLY A 164 -10.69 -4.96 15.61
CA GLY A 164 -11.40 -5.98 14.83
C GLY A 164 -11.43 -5.73 13.31
N THR A 165 -10.66 -4.77 12.82
CA THR A 165 -10.58 -4.44 11.39
C THR A 165 -9.14 -4.30 10.93
N ASN A 166 -8.94 -4.31 9.61
CA ASN A 166 -7.62 -4.10 9.02
C ASN A 166 -7.02 -2.71 9.31
N LEU A 167 -7.76 -1.79 9.96
CA LEU A 167 -7.20 -0.54 10.48
C LEU A 167 -6.00 -0.79 11.40
N LEU A 168 -6.00 -1.87 12.21
CA LEU A 168 -4.88 -2.25 13.07
C LEU A 168 -3.58 -2.44 12.26
N CYS A 169 -3.64 -3.20 11.17
CA CYS A 169 -2.48 -3.44 10.29
C CYS A 169 -1.96 -2.13 9.68
N TYR A 170 -2.88 -1.27 9.20
CA TYR A 170 -2.51 0.00 8.56
C TYR A 170 -2.17 1.12 9.56
N ALA A 171 -2.39 0.90 10.83
CA ALA A 171 -1.95 1.79 11.90
C ALA A 171 -0.63 1.36 12.57
N SER A 172 -0.09 0.18 12.18
CA SER A 172 1.15 -0.38 12.70
C SER A 172 2.06 -0.89 11.57
N GLN A 173 1.97 -2.14 11.14
CA GLN A 173 2.86 -2.78 10.16
C GLN A 173 3.03 -2.01 8.85
N SER A 174 1.94 -1.45 8.32
CA SER A 174 1.88 -0.63 7.10
C SER A 174 1.51 0.82 7.43
N ALA A 175 1.97 1.32 8.56
CA ALA A 175 1.54 2.56 9.20
C ALA A 175 1.62 3.82 8.33
N PRO A 176 2.65 4.08 7.51
CA PRO A 176 2.73 5.29 6.71
C PRO A 176 1.81 5.30 5.48
N MET A 177 1.04 4.24 5.23
CA MET A 177 0.06 4.23 4.14
C MET A 177 -1.08 5.24 4.38
N SER A 178 -1.66 5.76 3.29
CA SER A 178 -2.65 6.85 3.31
C SER A 178 -3.92 6.62 4.13
N HIS A 179 -4.23 5.36 4.48
CA HIS A 179 -5.54 4.96 5.02
C HIS A 179 -5.80 5.47 6.44
N VAL A 180 -4.81 5.46 7.32
CA VAL A 180 -4.95 5.99 8.69
C VAL A 180 -5.17 7.51 8.66
N TYR A 181 -4.49 8.19 7.77
CA TYR A 181 -4.60 9.64 7.60
C TYR A 181 -5.98 10.02 7.05
N ASN A 182 -6.46 9.30 6.04
CA ASN A 182 -7.80 9.49 5.52
C ASN A 182 -8.88 9.13 6.55
N PHE A 183 -8.72 8.04 7.31
CA PHE A 183 -9.59 7.71 8.45
C PHE A 183 -9.73 8.91 9.40
N CYS A 184 -8.62 9.55 9.76
CA CYS A 184 -8.61 10.75 10.60
C CYS A 184 -9.36 11.91 9.95
N LEU A 185 -9.01 12.24 8.70
CA LEU A 185 -9.62 13.37 7.98
C LEU A 185 -11.12 13.15 7.75
N PHE A 186 -11.54 11.91 7.45
CA PHE A 186 -12.96 11.56 7.31
C PHE A 186 -13.72 11.76 8.62
N ALA A 187 -13.15 11.30 9.76
CA ALA A 187 -13.76 11.52 11.07
C ALA A 187 -13.96 13.02 11.37
N ILE A 188 -12.95 13.84 11.08
CA ILE A 188 -13.02 15.29 11.27
C ILE A 188 -14.05 15.90 10.31
N PHE A 189 -14.03 15.51 9.03
CA PHE A 189 -14.97 16.01 8.02
C PHE A 189 -16.43 15.69 8.37
N ILE A 190 -16.72 14.45 8.81
CA ILE A 190 -18.06 14.03 9.26
C ILE A 190 -18.50 14.87 10.46
N TYR A 191 -17.64 15.08 11.44
CA TYR A 191 -17.93 15.91 12.62
C TYR A 191 -18.28 17.35 12.24
N TYR A 192 -17.47 17.97 11.36
CA TYR A 192 -17.73 19.35 10.91
C TYR A 192 -18.91 19.46 9.94
N THR A 193 -19.20 18.42 9.16
CA THR A 193 -20.44 18.32 8.37
C THR A 193 -21.67 18.42 9.27
N ILE A 194 -21.74 17.63 10.34
CA ILE A 194 -22.85 17.68 11.30
C ILE A 194 -22.97 19.09 11.90
N ARG A 195 -21.86 19.67 12.35
CA ARG A 195 -21.84 21.02 12.92
C ARG A 195 -22.26 22.10 11.93
N TRP A 196 -21.88 21.96 10.64
CA TRP A 196 -22.27 22.92 9.62
C TRP A 196 -23.78 22.87 9.36
N HIS A 197 -24.36 21.68 9.34
CA HIS A 197 -25.81 21.55 9.18
C HIS A 197 -26.61 22.00 10.42
N ASP A 198 -26.04 21.90 11.59
CA ASP A 198 -26.66 22.49 12.79
C ASP A 198 -26.62 24.04 12.77
N ARG A 199 -25.48 24.58 12.35
CA ARG A 199 -25.25 26.02 12.26
C ARG A 199 -24.27 26.36 11.15
N GLN A 200 -24.75 26.95 10.06
CA GLN A 200 -23.93 27.43 8.96
C GLN A 200 -23.05 28.59 9.47
N SER A 201 -21.74 28.40 9.39
CA SER A 201 -20.77 29.40 9.83
C SER A 201 -19.53 29.41 8.93
N MET A 202 -18.98 30.58 8.73
CA MET A 202 -17.74 30.78 7.94
C MET A 202 -16.61 29.85 8.43
N LYS A 203 -16.40 29.75 9.75
CA LYS A 203 -15.38 28.88 10.34
C LYS A 203 -15.54 27.42 9.93
N ASN A 204 -16.76 26.85 10.09
CA ASN A 204 -17.01 25.45 9.71
C ASN A 204 -16.86 25.24 8.20
N THR A 205 -17.26 26.23 7.40
CA THR A 205 -17.14 26.20 5.95
C THR A 205 -15.68 26.15 5.49
N ILE A 206 -14.82 27.02 6.04
CA ILE A 206 -13.38 27.02 5.73
C ILE A 206 -12.75 25.70 6.11
N ILE A 207 -13.06 25.19 7.32
CA ILE A 207 -12.52 23.88 7.78
C ILE A 207 -12.96 22.76 6.84
N LEU A 208 -14.23 22.71 6.43
CA LEU A 208 -14.73 21.70 5.49
C LEU A 208 -14.07 21.81 4.12
N GLY A 209 -13.85 23.03 3.61
CA GLY A 209 -13.14 23.25 2.35
C GLY A 209 -11.69 22.75 2.41
N LEU A 210 -10.94 23.11 3.45
CA LEU A 210 -9.57 22.66 3.64
C LEU A 210 -9.48 21.13 3.79
N LEU A 211 -10.40 20.53 4.57
CA LEU A 211 -10.47 19.08 4.74
C LEU A 211 -10.78 18.37 3.42
N LEU A 212 -11.78 18.83 2.68
CA LEU A 212 -12.18 18.23 1.41
C LEU A 212 -11.06 18.35 0.37
N GLY A 213 -10.36 19.49 0.36
CA GLY A 213 -9.17 19.70 -0.44
C GLY A 213 -8.08 18.70 -0.12
N LEU A 214 -7.74 18.54 1.18
CA LEU A 214 -6.68 17.63 1.60
C LEU A 214 -7.05 16.16 1.38
N ILE A 215 -8.28 15.76 1.70
CA ILE A 215 -8.82 14.41 1.46
C ILE A 215 -8.71 14.05 -0.03
N SER A 216 -9.15 14.95 -0.91
CA SER A 216 -9.08 14.74 -2.36
C SER A 216 -7.65 14.84 -2.89
N LEU A 217 -6.79 15.64 -2.28
CA LEU A 217 -5.37 15.72 -2.65
C LEU A 217 -4.58 14.46 -2.23
N ILE A 218 -4.97 13.76 -1.15
CA ILE A 218 -4.38 12.46 -0.78
C ILE A 218 -4.86 11.37 -1.75
N ARG A 219 -6.17 11.31 -2.03
CA ARG A 219 -6.77 10.36 -2.98
C ARG A 219 -7.91 11.06 -3.72
N PRO A 220 -7.75 11.37 -5.02
CA PRO A 220 -8.74 12.15 -5.78
C PRO A 220 -10.17 11.59 -5.70
N THR A 221 -10.33 10.27 -5.68
CA THR A 221 -11.65 9.61 -5.54
C THR A 221 -12.35 9.93 -4.22
N ASN A 222 -11.61 10.29 -3.17
CA ASN A 222 -12.18 10.59 -1.86
C ASN A 222 -12.95 11.93 -1.81
N ILE A 223 -12.92 12.75 -2.88
CA ILE A 223 -13.81 13.90 -3.06
C ILE A 223 -15.30 13.48 -2.93
N LEU A 224 -15.61 12.21 -3.21
CA LEU A 224 -16.94 11.64 -3.10
C LEU A 224 -17.50 11.64 -1.66
N LEU A 225 -16.68 11.88 -0.65
CA LEU A 225 -17.17 12.14 0.71
C LEU A 225 -18.08 13.39 0.78
N ALA A 226 -17.96 14.32 -0.16
CA ALA A 226 -18.89 15.44 -0.33
C ALA A 226 -20.35 15.00 -0.49
N VAL A 227 -20.60 13.77 -0.97
CA VAL A 227 -21.94 13.19 -1.03
C VAL A 227 -22.56 13.09 0.36
N PHE A 228 -21.78 12.70 1.38
CA PHE A 228 -22.26 12.68 2.76
C PHE A 228 -22.65 14.10 3.23
N PHE A 229 -21.82 15.10 2.94
CA PHE A 229 -22.14 16.50 3.26
C PHE A 229 -23.44 16.95 2.56
N ALA A 230 -23.58 16.66 1.28
CA ALA A 230 -24.74 17.10 0.50
C ALA A 230 -26.06 16.47 0.97
N PHE A 231 -26.02 15.19 1.35
CA PHE A 231 -27.22 14.41 1.70
C PHE A 231 -27.43 14.20 3.20
N TYR A 232 -26.56 14.72 4.06
CA TYR A 232 -26.75 14.65 5.50
C TYR A 232 -28.09 15.31 5.91
N GLY A 233 -28.96 14.56 6.58
CA GLY A 233 -30.27 15.02 6.99
C GLY A 233 -31.40 14.87 5.94
N VAL A 234 -31.10 14.35 4.75
CA VAL A 234 -32.09 14.12 3.69
C VAL A 234 -32.66 12.70 3.77
N ALA A 235 -34.00 12.58 3.94
CA ALA A 235 -34.69 11.29 3.99
C ALA A 235 -35.95 11.25 3.10
N SER A 236 -36.35 12.37 2.53
CA SER A 236 -37.53 12.52 1.69
C SER A 236 -37.27 13.52 0.55
N LEU A 237 -38.16 13.53 -0.45
CA LEU A 237 -38.12 14.55 -1.51
C LEU A 237 -38.33 15.98 -0.96
N GLN A 238 -39.07 16.13 0.12
CA GLN A 238 -39.22 17.42 0.78
C GLN A 238 -37.88 17.84 1.42
N ASP A 239 -37.23 16.97 2.22
CA ASP A 239 -35.90 17.27 2.79
C ASP A 239 -34.90 17.62 1.68
N PHE A 240 -34.98 16.97 0.52
CA PHE A 240 -34.10 17.27 -0.62
C PHE A 240 -34.35 18.65 -1.20
N ARG A 241 -35.64 19.05 -1.37
CA ARG A 241 -36.00 20.40 -1.81
C ARG A 241 -35.54 21.46 -0.80
N GLU A 242 -35.74 21.21 0.48
CA GLU A 242 -35.25 22.10 1.56
C GLU A 242 -33.70 22.19 1.53
N ARG A 243 -33.00 21.10 1.24
CA ARG A 243 -31.56 21.10 1.06
C ARG A 243 -31.11 21.96 -0.11
N LEU A 244 -31.78 21.89 -1.25
CA LEU A 244 -31.50 22.75 -2.41
C LEU A 244 -31.75 24.21 -2.10
N MET A 245 -32.85 24.55 -1.38
CA MET A 245 -33.12 25.89 -0.93
C MET A 245 -32.07 26.42 0.04
N LEU A 246 -31.62 25.57 1.01
CA LEU A 246 -30.52 25.90 1.92
C LEU A 246 -29.24 26.20 1.14
N PHE A 247 -28.86 25.36 0.19
CA PHE A 247 -27.64 25.54 -0.60
C PHE A 247 -27.72 26.81 -1.48
N ARG A 248 -28.89 27.14 -2.02
CA ARG A 248 -29.10 28.41 -2.71
C ARG A 248 -28.95 29.62 -1.79
N LYS A 249 -29.56 29.56 -0.60
CA LYS A 249 -29.46 30.62 0.40
C LYS A 249 -28.02 30.82 0.87
N GLU A 250 -27.31 29.74 1.09
CA GLU A 250 -25.91 29.72 1.61
C GLU A 250 -24.88 29.60 0.48
N ALA A 251 -25.21 29.93 -0.77
CA ALA A 251 -24.34 29.76 -1.94
C ALA A 251 -22.97 30.42 -1.75
N TYR A 252 -22.92 31.57 -1.06
CA TYR A 252 -21.67 32.23 -0.71
C TYR A 252 -20.74 31.30 0.12
N LEU A 253 -21.28 30.64 1.14
CA LEU A 253 -20.49 29.69 1.97
C LEU A 253 -20.02 28.50 1.14
N LEU A 254 -20.86 27.99 0.21
CA LEU A 254 -20.42 26.88 -0.66
C LEU A 254 -19.30 27.31 -1.62
N ASN A 255 -19.35 28.55 -2.15
CA ASN A 255 -18.28 29.10 -2.95
C ASN A 255 -16.97 29.25 -2.12
N VAL A 256 -17.09 29.69 -0.87
CA VAL A 256 -15.94 29.74 0.06
C VAL A 256 -15.38 28.32 0.31
N MET A 257 -16.24 27.31 0.52
CA MET A 257 -15.81 25.92 0.66
C MET A 257 -15.06 25.44 -0.59
N ALA A 258 -15.60 25.67 -1.78
CA ALA A 258 -14.96 25.33 -3.05
C ALA A 258 -13.61 26.06 -3.22
N PHE A 259 -13.54 27.34 -2.89
CA PHE A 259 -12.29 28.10 -2.94
C PHE A 259 -11.21 27.49 -2.05
N PHE A 260 -11.51 27.18 -0.78
CA PHE A 260 -10.54 26.56 0.13
C PHE A 260 -10.20 25.13 -0.28
N THR A 261 -11.12 24.39 -0.89
CA THR A 261 -10.82 23.07 -1.50
C THR A 261 -9.77 23.22 -2.61
N LEU A 262 -9.96 24.15 -3.53
CA LEU A 262 -9.02 24.42 -4.62
C LEU A 262 -7.69 25.00 -4.13
N LEU A 263 -7.71 25.82 -3.09
CA LEU A 263 -6.49 26.40 -2.51
C LEU A 263 -5.51 25.33 -2.03
N VAL A 264 -6.00 24.23 -1.46
CA VAL A 264 -5.15 23.08 -1.04
C VAL A 264 -4.49 22.39 -2.23
N TRP A 265 -5.10 22.44 -3.43
CA TRP A 265 -4.55 21.85 -4.65
C TRP A 265 -3.49 22.73 -5.34
N VAL A 266 -3.39 24.01 -4.99
CA VAL A 266 -2.45 24.96 -5.64
C VAL A 266 -1.01 24.45 -5.66
N PRO A 267 -0.41 23.93 -4.56
CA PRO A 267 0.96 23.42 -4.59
C PRO A 267 1.13 22.26 -5.59
N GLN A 268 0.12 21.39 -5.72
CA GLN A 268 0.16 20.28 -6.68
C GLN A 268 0.10 20.77 -8.13
N PHE A 269 -0.74 21.76 -8.41
CA PHE A 269 -0.82 22.36 -9.75
C PHE A 269 0.49 23.04 -10.13
N LEU A 270 1.13 23.72 -9.19
CA LEU A 270 2.44 24.36 -9.41
C LEU A 270 3.54 23.31 -9.64
N TYR A 271 3.55 22.23 -8.88
CA TYR A 271 4.45 21.10 -9.09
C TYR A 271 4.31 20.52 -10.50
N TRP A 272 3.09 20.17 -10.90
CA TRP A 272 2.86 19.65 -12.26
C TRP A 272 3.28 20.66 -13.33
N LYS A 273 2.96 21.95 -13.15
CA LYS A 273 3.37 23.00 -14.09
C LYS A 273 4.88 23.08 -14.23
N GLU A 274 5.60 23.00 -13.13
CA GLU A 274 7.07 23.07 -13.10
C GLU A 274 7.70 21.84 -13.78
N VAL A 275 7.20 20.65 -13.51
CA VAL A 275 7.79 19.40 -13.98
C VAL A 275 7.33 19.05 -15.41
N THR A 276 6.02 19.15 -15.70
CA THR A 276 5.45 18.69 -16.97
C THR A 276 5.14 19.81 -17.96
N GLY A 277 5.13 21.06 -17.50
CA GLY A 277 4.67 22.21 -18.29
C GLY A 277 3.13 22.41 -18.25
N ASN A 278 2.36 21.52 -17.65
CA ASN A 278 0.90 21.57 -17.57
C ASN A 278 0.42 21.68 -16.11
N TYR A 279 -0.65 22.44 -15.84
CA TYR A 279 -1.21 22.55 -14.49
C TYR A 279 -1.93 21.27 -14.02
N ILE A 280 -2.37 20.42 -14.92
CA ILE A 280 -3.00 19.14 -14.64
C ILE A 280 -2.27 18.06 -15.42
N PHE A 281 -1.88 17.00 -14.73
CA PHE A 281 -1.18 15.85 -15.32
C PHE A 281 -1.75 14.54 -14.75
N TYR A 282 -2.09 13.60 -15.63
CA TYR A 282 -2.56 12.27 -15.21
C TYR A 282 -1.37 11.32 -15.05
N SER A 283 -0.89 11.18 -13.82
CA SER A 283 0.32 10.43 -13.49
C SER A 283 0.14 8.90 -13.46
N TYR A 284 -1.09 8.40 -13.58
CA TYR A 284 -1.37 6.96 -13.60
C TYR A 284 -1.28 6.32 -14.99
N THR A 285 -0.94 7.10 -16.01
CA THR A 285 -0.67 6.66 -17.39
C THR A 285 -1.80 5.79 -17.99
N ASP A 286 -1.58 4.48 -18.15
CA ASP A 286 -2.49 3.49 -18.71
C ASP A 286 -3.46 2.87 -17.69
N GLU A 287 -3.37 3.26 -16.42
CA GLU A 287 -4.26 2.80 -15.37
C GLU A 287 -5.58 3.58 -15.38
N GLY A 288 -6.73 2.92 -15.27
CA GLY A 288 -8.02 3.59 -15.42
C GLY A 288 -9.17 2.94 -14.67
N PHE A 289 -10.36 3.52 -14.87
CA PHE A 289 -11.61 3.04 -14.29
C PHE A 289 -12.48 2.36 -15.34
N PHE A 290 -13.01 1.18 -15.01
CA PHE A 290 -13.91 0.41 -15.84
C PHE A 290 -15.33 0.43 -15.27
N PHE A 291 -16.01 1.56 -15.41
CA PHE A 291 -17.36 1.78 -14.87
C PHE A 291 -18.41 0.84 -15.45
N ASN A 292 -18.20 0.31 -16.66
CA ASN A 292 -19.12 -0.67 -17.28
C ASN A 292 -18.98 -2.09 -16.71
N HIS A 293 -17.85 -2.38 -16.03
CA HIS A 293 -17.53 -3.70 -15.46
C HIS A 293 -16.94 -3.57 -14.05
N PRO A 294 -17.68 -2.96 -13.10
CA PRO A 294 -17.19 -2.81 -11.72
C PRO A 294 -17.08 -4.18 -11.05
N ARG A 295 -15.94 -4.46 -10.44
CA ARG A 295 -15.65 -5.73 -9.74
C ARG A 295 -16.13 -5.69 -8.29
N ILE A 296 -17.41 -5.36 -8.08
CA ILE A 296 -18.00 -5.15 -6.74
C ILE A 296 -18.05 -6.46 -5.95
N LEU A 297 -18.47 -7.55 -6.57
CA LEU A 297 -18.58 -8.84 -5.87
C LEU A 297 -17.21 -9.36 -5.47
N GLU A 298 -16.24 -9.25 -6.34
CA GLU A 298 -14.86 -9.64 -6.08
C GLU A 298 -14.25 -8.75 -4.97
N GLY A 299 -14.45 -7.44 -5.04
CA GLY A 299 -13.99 -6.50 -4.02
C GLY A 299 -14.62 -6.72 -2.65
N LEU A 300 -15.85 -7.28 -2.59
CA LEU A 300 -16.52 -7.59 -1.33
C LEU A 300 -16.21 -8.99 -0.81
N PHE A 301 -16.12 -10.00 -1.67
CA PHE A 301 -16.19 -11.41 -1.26
C PHE A 301 -15.06 -12.31 -1.80
N SER A 302 -14.17 -11.82 -2.65
CA SER A 302 -13.04 -12.62 -3.15
C SER A 302 -12.05 -12.98 -2.03
N PHE A 303 -11.50 -14.19 -2.09
CA PHE A 303 -10.41 -14.60 -1.19
C PHE A 303 -9.09 -13.91 -1.53
N ARG A 304 -8.94 -13.28 -2.70
CA ARG A 304 -7.79 -12.45 -3.02
C ARG A 304 -7.70 -11.25 -2.06
N LYS A 305 -8.76 -10.41 -1.99
CA LYS A 305 -8.79 -9.17 -1.18
C LYS A 305 -10.19 -8.75 -0.72
N GLY A 306 -11.18 -9.63 -0.75
CA GLY A 306 -12.55 -9.27 -0.44
C GLY A 306 -12.69 -8.59 0.93
N TRP A 307 -13.34 -7.42 0.95
CA TRP A 307 -13.51 -6.63 2.16
C TRP A 307 -14.14 -7.40 3.32
N LEU A 308 -15.23 -8.11 3.06
CA LEU A 308 -15.96 -8.87 4.11
C LEU A 308 -15.33 -10.23 4.42
N VAL A 309 -14.40 -10.71 3.60
CA VAL A 309 -13.61 -11.91 3.90
C VAL A 309 -12.52 -11.62 4.93
N TYR A 310 -11.81 -10.49 4.74
CA TYR A 310 -10.69 -10.11 5.62
C TYR A 310 -11.10 -9.18 6.77
N THR A 311 -12.27 -8.56 6.67
CA THR A 311 -12.81 -7.69 7.72
C THR A 311 -14.28 -8.00 7.94
N PRO A 312 -14.62 -9.24 8.37
CA PRO A 312 -16.01 -9.68 8.49
C PRO A 312 -16.80 -8.89 9.54
N LEU A 313 -16.14 -8.24 10.49
CA LEU A 313 -16.76 -7.33 11.45
C LEU A 313 -17.57 -6.23 10.76
N MET A 314 -17.16 -5.79 9.55
CA MET A 314 -17.85 -4.75 8.80
C MET A 314 -19.21 -5.19 8.23
N ALA A 315 -19.58 -6.46 8.32
CA ALA A 315 -20.96 -6.89 8.09
C ALA A 315 -21.93 -6.30 9.14
N PHE A 316 -21.47 -6.06 10.37
CA PHE A 316 -22.32 -5.53 11.43
C PHE A 316 -22.81 -4.10 11.16
N PRO A 317 -21.99 -3.10 10.80
CA PRO A 317 -22.50 -1.79 10.43
C PRO A 317 -23.40 -1.85 9.19
N LEU A 318 -23.14 -2.72 8.21
CA LEU A 318 -24.02 -2.89 7.05
C LEU A 318 -25.41 -3.42 7.49
N ILE A 319 -25.45 -4.43 8.36
CA ILE A 319 -26.69 -4.91 8.97
C ILE A 319 -27.34 -3.79 9.78
N GLY A 320 -26.55 -3.03 10.56
CA GLY A 320 -27.00 -1.88 11.35
C GLY A 320 -27.77 -0.86 10.52
N LEU A 321 -27.34 -0.59 9.28
CA LEU A 321 -28.03 0.36 8.38
C LEU A 321 -29.47 -0.03 8.09
N PHE A 322 -29.80 -1.33 8.04
CA PHE A 322 -31.18 -1.78 7.80
C PHE A 322 -32.09 -1.63 9.01
N PHE A 323 -31.55 -1.76 10.23
CA PHE A 323 -32.32 -1.73 11.48
C PHE A 323 -32.51 -0.34 12.08
N LEU A 324 -31.89 0.69 11.51
CA LEU A 324 -31.87 2.05 12.05
C LEU A 324 -33.14 2.86 11.76
N LYS A 325 -34.26 2.48 12.39
CA LYS A 325 -35.52 3.27 12.25
C LYS A 325 -35.38 4.70 12.81
N GLY A 326 -34.56 4.90 13.84
CA GLY A 326 -34.34 6.20 14.51
C GLY A 326 -33.49 7.22 13.74
N LEU A 327 -32.70 6.77 12.74
CA LEU A 327 -31.77 7.62 12.01
C LEU A 327 -32.07 7.71 10.50
N LYS A 328 -33.33 7.76 10.12
CA LYS A 328 -33.73 7.86 8.70
C LYS A 328 -32.92 8.92 7.93
N LYS A 329 -32.72 10.09 8.55
CA LYS A 329 -32.02 11.24 7.94
C LYS A 329 -30.52 11.01 7.68
N VAL A 330 -29.84 10.20 8.50
CA VAL A 330 -28.40 9.90 8.34
C VAL A 330 -28.19 8.63 7.53
N ARG A 331 -29.09 7.65 7.66
CA ARG A 331 -29.00 6.37 6.97
C ARG A 331 -28.85 6.52 5.45
N TRP A 332 -29.66 7.35 4.83
CA TRP A 332 -29.62 7.55 3.38
C TRP A 332 -28.34 8.23 2.92
N ALA A 333 -27.84 9.20 3.69
CA ALA A 333 -26.56 9.84 3.39
C ALA A 333 -25.40 8.83 3.46
N ILE A 334 -25.39 7.95 4.47
CA ILE A 334 -24.39 6.88 4.61
C ILE A 334 -24.51 5.88 3.46
N LEU A 335 -25.72 5.38 3.17
CA LEU A 335 -25.96 4.40 2.11
C LEU A 335 -25.52 4.94 0.74
N LEU A 336 -25.93 6.18 0.41
CA LEU A 336 -25.58 6.79 -0.87
C LEU A 336 -24.07 7.01 -0.99
N CYS A 337 -23.46 7.59 0.06
CA CYS A 337 -22.01 7.80 0.10
C CYS A 337 -21.26 6.48 -0.06
N LEU A 338 -21.65 5.44 0.68
CA LEU A 338 -21.01 4.12 0.62
C LEU A 338 -21.22 3.46 -0.76
N ALA A 339 -22.43 3.49 -1.31
CA ALA A 339 -22.75 2.88 -2.59
C ALA A 339 -21.94 3.52 -3.74
N VAL A 340 -21.89 4.86 -3.80
CA VAL A 340 -21.11 5.57 -4.82
C VAL A 340 -19.62 5.27 -4.68
N ASN A 341 -19.11 5.24 -3.45
CA ASN A 341 -17.70 4.94 -3.24
C ASN A 341 -17.35 3.49 -3.55
N ILE A 342 -18.17 2.51 -3.15
CA ILE A 342 -17.99 1.09 -3.52
C ILE A 342 -17.95 0.95 -5.04
N TYR A 343 -18.90 1.59 -5.74
CA TYR A 343 -18.95 1.56 -7.20
C TYR A 343 -17.66 2.11 -7.82
N VAL A 344 -17.19 3.29 -7.39
CA VAL A 344 -15.97 3.91 -7.93
C VAL A 344 -14.71 3.12 -7.55
N ILE A 345 -14.57 2.73 -6.29
CA ILE A 345 -13.41 1.98 -5.79
C ILE A 345 -13.24 0.66 -6.57
N PHE A 346 -14.33 -0.10 -6.77
CA PHE A 346 -14.27 -1.38 -7.47
C PHE A 346 -14.42 -1.28 -9.00
N SER A 347 -14.53 -0.08 -9.53
CA SER A 347 -14.35 0.21 -10.96
C SER A 347 -12.88 0.44 -11.33
N TRP A 348 -11.98 0.60 -10.35
CA TRP A 348 -10.55 0.75 -10.60
C TRP A 348 -9.96 -0.53 -11.19
N TRP A 349 -9.08 -0.43 -12.16
CA TRP A 349 -8.49 -1.58 -12.86
C TRP A 349 -7.88 -2.60 -11.90
N CYS A 350 -7.16 -2.15 -10.87
CA CYS A 350 -6.60 -2.95 -9.79
C CYS A 350 -7.56 -2.94 -8.58
N TRP A 351 -8.74 -3.57 -8.73
CA TRP A 351 -9.78 -3.60 -7.69
C TRP A 351 -9.30 -4.20 -6.36
N TRP A 352 -8.23 -5.00 -6.39
CA TRP A 352 -7.60 -5.60 -5.20
C TRP A 352 -6.57 -4.70 -4.54
N TYR A 353 -6.18 -3.57 -5.15
CA TYR A 353 -5.25 -2.55 -4.65
C TYR A 353 -3.83 -3.06 -4.34
N GLY A 354 -3.34 -4.05 -5.13
CA GLY A 354 -1.96 -4.54 -5.07
C GLY A 354 -1.63 -5.38 -3.84
N GLY A 355 -0.36 -5.42 -3.50
CA GLY A 355 0.18 -6.18 -2.38
C GLY A 355 -0.21 -5.61 -1.02
N THR A 356 -1.30 -6.11 -0.41
CA THR A 356 -1.94 -5.50 0.76
C THR A 356 -2.55 -6.54 1.71
N TYR A 357 -2.95 -6.12 2.91
CA TYR A 357 -3.82 -6.90 3.79
C TYR A 357 -5.27 -6.48 3.61
N GLY A 358 -6.08 -7.39 3.08
CA GLY A 358 -7.50 -7.17 2.82
C GLY A 358 -7.76 -5.95 1.92
N GLN A 359 -8.99 -5.41 1.97
CA GLN A 359 -9.39 -4.27 1.15
C GLN A 359 -9.07 -2.95 1.86
N ARG A 360 -7.86 -2.44 1.62
CA ARG A 360 -7.35 -1.22 2.28
C ARG A 360 -8.17 0.03 1.98
N SER A 361 -8.72 0.15 0.78
CA SER A 361 -9.47 1.34 0.35
C SER A 361 -10.75 1.59 1.14
N MET A 362 -11.28 0.58 1.84
CA MET A 362 -12.49 0.70 2.65
C MET A 362 -12.23 1.28 4.04
N ILE A 363 -10.98 1.33 4.50
CA ILE A 363 -10.62 1.85 5.84
C ILE A 363 -11.03 3.32 6.00
N ASP A 364 -10.90 4.11 4.95
CA ASP A 364 -11.21 5.54 4.94
C ASP A 364 -12.66 5.81 5.40
N PHE A 365 -13.59 4.85 5.16
CA PHE A 365 -15.02 4.95 5.50
C PHE A 365 -15.39 4.43 6.89
N TYR A 366 -14.47 3.87 7.65
CA TYR A 366 -14.81 3.32 8.97
C TYR A 366 -15.35 4.35 9.97
N PRO A 367 -14.95 5.63 9.97
CA PRO A 367 -15.61 6.64 10.81
C PRO A 367 -17.09 6.83 10.48
N LEU A 368 -17.46 6.71 9.19
CA LEU A 368 -18.85 6.79 8.75
C LEU A 368 -19.64 5.56 9.18
N LEU A 369 -19.03 4.38 9.08
CA LEU A 369 -19.61 3.09 9.46
C LEU A 369 -19.64 2.88 10.99
N ALA A 370 -18.90 3.68 11.76
CA ALA A 370 -18.98 3.70 13.22
C ALA A 370 -20.38 4.05 13.72
N ILE A 371 -21.11 4.91 12.99
CA ILE A 371 -22.46 5.34 13.37
C ILE A 371 -23.43 4.14 13.37
N PRO A 372 -23.65 3.41 12.26
CA PRO A 372 -24.53 2.24 12.27
C PRO A 372 -24.02 1.10 13.15
N LEU A 373 -22.70 0.94 13.34
CA LEU A 373 -22.15 -0.04 14.26
C LEU A 373 -22.56 0.27 15.72
N ALA A 374 -22.41 1.54 16.16
CA ALA A 374 -22.81 1.96 17.50
C ALA A 374 -24.32 1.75 17.76
N PHE A 375 -25.15 1.97 16.72
CA PHE A 375 -26.58 1.66 16.81
C PHE A 375 -26.84 0.18 16.99
N LEU A 376 -26.18 -0.67 16.24
CA LEU A 376 -26.32 -2.11 16.38
C LEU A 376 -25.89 -2.57 17.77
N VAL A 377 -24.75 -2.07 18.26
CA VAL A 377 -24.25 -2.35 19.61
C VAL A 377 -25.30 -1.94 20.66
N GLN A 378 -25.84 -0.73 20.56
CA GLN A 378 -26.88 -0.24 21.49
C GLN A 378 -28.16 -1.06 21.38
N TYR A 379 -28.62 -1.38 20.16
CA TYR A 379 -29.83 -2.18 19.94
C TYR A 379 -29.70 -3.59 20.53
N LEU A 380 -28.59 -4.27 20.29
CA LEU A 380 -28.35 -5.61 20.80
C LEU A 380 -28.17 -5.62 22.32
N ALA A 381 -27.55 -4.59 22.90
CA ALA A 381 -27.40 -4.45 24.34
C ALA A 381 -28.76 -4.52 25.11
N GLY A 382 -29.85 -4.06 24.46
CA GLY A 382 -31.22 -4.13 25.00
C GLY A 382 -31.95 -5.47 24.77
N LYS A 383 -31.35 -6.46 24.08
CA LYS A 383 -32.04 -7.72 23.68
C LYS A 383 -31.89 -8.89 24.67
N GLY A 384 -31.28 -8.66 25.81
CA GLY A 384 -31.11 -9.67 26.85
C GLY A 384 -29.73 -10.34 26.85
N LYS A 385 -29.47 -11.10 27.91
CA LYS A 385 -28.13 -11.64 28.21
C LYS A 385 -27.64 -12.63 27.17
N ALA A 386 -28.49 -13.53 26.68
CA ALA A 386 -28.10 -14.55 25.69
C ALA A 386 -27.65 -13.93 24.35
N VAL A 387 -28.42 -12.94 23.83
CA VAL A 387 -28.09 -12.23 22.58
C VAL A 387 -26.78 -11.48 22.74
N ASN A 388 -26.56 -10.83 23.86
CA ASN A 388 -25.32 -10.13 24.15
C ASN A 388 -24.10 -11.06 24.20
N ILE A 389 -24.25 -12.24 24.84
CA ILE A 389 -23.16 -13.24 24.89
C ILE A 389 -22.80 -13.66 23.46
N VAL A 390 -23.77 -14.03 22.65
CA VAL A 390 -23.53 -14.45 21.24
C VAL A 390 -22.84 -13.33 20.45
N PHE A 391 -23.38 -12.12 20.52
CA PHE A 391 -22.81 -10.97 19.80
C PHE A 391 -21.36 -10.69 20.20
N TYR A 392 -21.08 -10.62 21.50
CA TYR A 392 -19.70 -10.33 21.97
C TYR A 392 -18.74 -11.50 21.70
N SER A 393 -19.23 -12.75 21.71
CA SER A 393 -18.41 -13.92 21.32
C SER A 393 -18.01 -13.84 19.85
N ILE A 394 -18.94 -13.46 18.94
CA ILE A 394 -18.62 -13.24 17.51
C ILE A 394 -17.67 -12.07 17.34
N CYS A 395 -17.86 -10.96 18.07
CA CYS A 395 -16.94 -9.84 18.06
C CYS A 395 -15.52 -10.24 18.51
N ALA A 396 -15.41 -11.02 19.59
CA ALA A 396 -14.14 -11.54 20.09
C ALA A 396 -13.44 -12.43 19.07
N PHE A 397 -14.21 -13.31 18.39
CA PHE A 397 -13.69 -14.12 17.30
C PHE A 397 -13.17 -13.26 16.12
N PHE A 398 -13.89 -12.21 15.71
CA PHE A 398 -13.45 -11.33 14.62
C PHE A 398 -12.21 -10.49 15.01
N ILE A 399 -12.11 -10.08 16.27
CA ILE A 399 -10.90 -9.42 16.78
C ILE A 399 -9.71 -10.40 16.72
N TRP A 400 -9.88 -11.62 17.24
CA TRP A 400 -8.86 -12.65 17.18
C TRP A 400 -8.45 -12.93 15.73
N LEU A 401 -9.42 -13.11 14.83
CA LEU A 401 -9.17 -13.37 13.41
C LEU A 401 -8.35 -12.24 12.77
N ASN A 402 -8.72 -10.99 13.03
CA ASN A 402 -8.00 -9.83 12.49
C ASN A 402 -6.55 -9.76 13.01
N ILE A 403 -6.33 -9.95 14.31
CA ILE A 403 -4.99 -9.97 14.90
C ILE A 403 -4.17 -11.12 14.33
N PHE A 404 -4.77 -12.32 14.24
CA PHE A 404 -4.12 -13.50 13.70
C PHE A 404 -3.74 -13.34 12.23
N GLN A 405 -4.65 -12.83 11.39
CA GLN A 405 -4.36 -12.59 9.97
C GLN A 405 -3.39 -11.43 9.76
N THR A 406 -3.38 -10.42 10.63
CA THR A 406 -2.35 -9.37 10.64
C THR A 406 -0.97 -9.97 10.90
N TYR A 407 -0.85 -10.90 11.85
CA TYR A 407 0.37 -11.66 12.09
C TYR A 407 0.76 -12.52 10.87
N GLN A 408 -0.19 -13.26 10.28
CA GLN A 408 0.06 -14.07 9.08
C GLN A 408 0.55 -13.22 7.90
N PHE A 409 0.01 -12.00 7.74
CA PHE A 409 0.42 -11.08 6.68
C PHE A 409 1.86 -10.62 6.86
N GLU A 410 2.29 -10.27 8.06
CA GLU A 410 3.68 -9.90 8.35
C GLU A 410 4.67 -11.02 8.06
N ASN A 411 4.29 -12.27 8.37
CA ASN A 411 5.14 -13.44 8.17
C ASN A 411 4.95 -14.09 6.79
N PHE A 412 4.27 -13.40 5.84
CA PHE A 412 4.02 -13.88 4.48
C PHE A 412 3.31 -15.25 4.40
N SER A 413 2.72 -15.74 5.49
CA SER A 413 1.87 -16.93 5.49
C SER A 413 0.45 -16.64 5.02
N LEU A 414 0.02 -15.39 5.07
CA LEU A 414 -1.09 -14.84 4.29
C LEU A 414 -0.49 -14.11 3.08
N HIS A 415 -0.70 -14.65 1.88
CA HIS A 415 -0.07 -14.10 0.68
C HIS A 415 -0.54 -12.66 0.41
N TRP A 416 0.41 -11.79 0.12
CA TRP A 416 0.20 -10.36 -0.05
C TRP A 416 -0.69 -10.01 -1.25
N GLU A 417 -0.82 -10.86 -2.27
CA GLU A 417 -1.61 -10.59 -3.47
C GLU A 417 -2.30 -11.80 -4.09
N GLY A 418 -1.71 -12.98 -4.00
CA GLY A 418 -2.09 -14.18 -4.71
C GLY A 418 -2.96 -15.18 -3.91
N MET A 419 -3.69 -14.75 -2.87
CA MET A 419 -4.55 -15.66 -2.10
C MET A 419 -5.69 -16.23 -2.96
N THR A 420 -5.83 -17.56 -2.92
CA THR A 420 -6.98 -18.29 -3.46
C THR A 420 -7.88 -18.80 -2.34
N LYS A 421 -9.11 -19.21 -2.68
CA LYS A 421 -10.02 -19.83 -1.71
C LYS A 421 -9.40 -21.08 -1.07
N GLU A 422 -8.77 -21.92 -1.87
CA GLU A 422 -8.14 -23.15 -1.39
C GLU A 422 -6.99 -22.84 -0.44
N LEU A 423 -6.08 -21.93 -0.82
CA LEU A 423 -4.98 -21.51 0.02
C LEU A 423 -5.46 -20.92 1.33
N TYR A 424 -6.49 -20.05 1.29
CA TYR A 424 -7.04 -19.41 2.48
C TYR A 424 -7.47 -20.44 3.53
N PHE A 425 -8.24 -21.46 3.12
CA PHE A 425 -8.72 -22.48 4.06
C PHE A 425 -7.61 -23.45 4.50
N LYS A 426 -6.67 -23.82 3.63
CA LYS A 426 -5.53 -24.67 4.00
C LYS A 426 -4.58 -23.95 4.98
N GLN A 427 -4.43 -22.63 4.85
CA GLN A 427 -3.58 -21.77 5.68
C GLN A 427 -4.29 -21.32 6.96
N PHE A 428 -5.63 -21.43 7.03
CA PHE A 428 -6.41 -20.98 8.18
C PHE A 428 -5.94 -21.62 9.48
N GLY A 429 -5.68 -20.81 10.50
CA GLY A 429 -5.20 -21.25 11.82
C GLY A 429 -3.73 -21.66 11.88
N LYS A 430 -2.95 -21.54 10.78
CA LYS A 430 -1.52 -21.88 10.75
C LYS A 430 -0.66 -20.62 10.72
N MET A 431 0.37 -20.57 11.56
CA MET A 431 1.30 -19.44 11.65
C MET A 431 2.34 -19.45 10.51
N GLU A 432 2.79 -20.63 10.13
CA GLU A 432 3.81 -20.84 9.09
C GLU A 432 3.16 -21.24 7.77
N LYS A 433 3.88 -21.06 6.67
CA LYS A 433 3.44 -21.51 5.35
C LYS A 433 3.26 -23.04 5.35
N ILE A 434 2.18 -23.51 4.74
CA ILE A 434 1.95 -24.94 4.52
C ILE A 434 2.95 -25.51 3.51
N PRO A 435 3.23 -26.82 3.52
CA PRO A 435 3.96 -27.49 2.44
C PRO A 435 3.29 -27.20 1.09
N ASP A 436 4.10 -27.06 0.06
CA ASP A 436 3.65 -26.75 -1.31
C ASP A 436 2.80 -25.46 -1.45
N TYR A 437 3.00 -24.49 -0.57
CA TYR A 437 2.25 -23.23 -0.50
C TYR A 437 2.07 -22.58 -1.87
N GLU A 438 3.14 -22.48 -2.64
CA GLU A 438 3.18 -21.79 -3.93
C GLU A 438 2.30 -22.46 -5.01
N LYS A 439 1.96 -23.74 -4.87
CA LYS A 439 1.01 -24.44 -5.77
C LYS A 439 -0.41 -23.89 -5.69
N TYR A 440 -0.75 -23.25 -4.56
CA TYR A 440 -2.09 -22.73 -4.29
C TYR A 440 -2.17 -21.21 -4.49
N VAL A 441 -1.05 -20.54 -4.78
CA VAL A 441 -1.00 -19.10 -5.07
C VAL A 441 -1.46 -18.86 -6.51
N SER A 442 -2.28 -17.84 -6.73
CA SER A 442 -2.69 -17.37 -8.06
C SER A 442 -2.43 -15.88 -8.19
N TYR A 443 -1.44 -15.50 -8.97
CA TYR A 443 -1.16 -14.10 -9.22
C TYR A 443 -2.19 -13.50 -10.19
N PRO A 444 -2.58 -12.22 -9.99
CA PRO A 444 -3.48 -11.56 -10.93
C PRO A 444 -2.80 -11.29 -12.27
N ASN A 445 -3.56 -11.42 -13.34
CA ASN A 445 -3.12 -10.99 -14.66
C ASN A 445 -3.25 -9.46 -14.78
N PHE A 446 -2.16 -8.74 -14.56
CA PHE A 446 -2.12 -7.27 -14.61
C PHE A 446 -2.46 -6.70 -15.99
N ASP A 447 -2.00 -7.35 -17.07
CA ASP A 447 -2.24 -6.88 -18.44
C ASP A 447 -3.72 -7.01 -18.81
N ALA A 448 -4.37 -8.10 -18.42
CA ALA A 448 -5.81 -8.29 -18.58
C ALA A 448 -6.58 -7.26 -17.73
N ALA A 449 -6.19 -7.07 -16.47
CA ALA A 449 -6.85 -6.12 -15.58
C ALA A 449 -6.77 -4.67 -16.10
N LYS A 450 -5.63 -4.23 -16.64
CA LYS A 450 -5.46 -2.90 -17.26
C LYS A 450 -6.32 -2.70 -18.52
N LYS A 451 -6.75 -3.78 -19.15
CA LYS A 451 -7.71 -3.75 -20.28
C LYS A 451 -9.17 -3.86 -19.84
N GLY A 452 -9.43 -4.00 -18.53
CA GLY A 452 -10.77 -4.23 -17.97
C GLY A 452 -11.25 -5.67 -18.10
N GLU A 453 -10.37 -6.59 -18.47
CA GLU A 453 -10.64 -8.02 -18.58
C GLU A 453 -10.56 -8.71 -17.22
N ASP A 454 -10.87 -10.00 -17.16
CA ASP A 454 -10.81 -10.76 -15.92
C ASP A 454 -9.36 -11.07 -15.53
N CYS A 455 -8.94 -10.56 -14.37
CA CYS A 455 -7.61 -10.83 -13.83
C CYS A 455 -7.47 -12.22 -13.19
N GLU A 456 -8.59 -12.92 -12.93
CA GLU A 456 -8.61 -14.27 -12.38
C GLU A 456 -8.54 -15.35 -13.46
N THR A 457 -8.52 -14.99 -14.75
CA THR A 457 -8.28 -15.97 -15.82
C THR A 457 -7.00 -16.70 -15.48
N VAL A 458 -7.18 -17.98 -15.14
CA VAL A 458 -6.07 -18.90 -14.93
C VAL A 458 -5.26 -18.89 -16.21
N VAL A 459 -4.13 -18.19 -16.18
CA VAL A 459 -3.06 -18.54 -17.07
C VAL A 459 -2.75 -19.97 -16.64
N GLU A 460 -3.17 -20.95 -17.47
CA GLU A 460 -2.81 -22.37 -17.28
C GLU A 460 -1.39 -22.41 -16.79
N ASN A 461 -1.09 -23.16 -15.75
CA ASN A 461 0.17 -23.34 -15.04
C ASN A 461 1.45 -23.10 -15.85
N LYS A 462 1.53 -22.02 -16.58
CA LYS A 462 2.75 -21.35 -16.99
C LYS A 462 3.22 -20.52 -15.82
N VAL A 463 3.40 -21.24 -14.70
CA VAL A 463 4.23 -20.83 -13.60
C VAL A 463 5.45 -20.19 -14.23
N ARG A 464 5.60 -18.87 -14.06
CA ARG A 464 6.79 -18.11 -14.40
C ARG A 464 6.96 -17.55 -15.82
N ASP A 465 5.91 -17.22 -16.58
CA ASP A 465 6.06 -16.42 -17.80
C ASP A 465 5.86 -14.92 -17.60
N ASN A 466 5.58 -14.46 -16.39
CA ASN A 466 5.54 -13.02 -16.07
C ASN A 466 6.89 -12.56 -15.51
N PHE A 467 7.90 -12.59 -16.39
CA PHE A 467 9.23 -12.10 -16.08
C PHE A 467 9.25 -10.57 -16.13
N TYR A 468 8.84 -9.93 -15.03
CA TYR A 468 8.95 -8.48 -14.89
C TYR A 468 8.31 -7.71 -16.08
N GLY A 469 7.16 -8.17 -16.57
CA GLY A 469 6.48 -7.61 -17.75
C GLY A 469 7.18 -7.90 -19.11
N LYS A 470 8.21 -8.74 -19.12
CA LYS A 470 8.98 -9.07 -20.33
C LYS A 470 8.42 -10.30 -21.03
N LYS A 471 8.26 -10.21 -22.35
CA LYS A 471 7.85 -11.35 -23.17
C LYS A 471 9.04 -12.27 -23.42
N VAL A 472 8.92 -13.53 -23.04
CA VAL A 472 9.92 -14.56 -23.33
C VAL A 472 9.93 -14.86 -24.82
N ILE A 473 11.09 -14.76 -25.45
CA ILE A 473 11.33 -15.15 -26.85
C ILE A 473 11.77 -16.61 -26.93
N SER A 474 12.71 -17.01 -26.08
CA SER A 474 13.21 -18.38 -26.04
C SER A 474 13.73 -18.77 -24.65
N ARG A 475 13.75 -20.09 -24.39
CA ARG A 475 14.38 -20.70 -23.24
C ARG A 475 15.31 -21.82 -23.72
N LYS A 476 16.51 -21.87 -23.13
CA LYS A 476 17.50 -22.90 -23.44
C LYS A 476 18.15 -23.37 -22.15
N THR A 477 18.37 -24.67 -22.05
CA THR A 477 19.21 -25.22 -20.97
C THR A 477 20.65 -25.18 -21.46
N VAL A 478 21.52 -24.51 -20.72
CA VAL A 478 22.89 -24.20 -21.13
C VAL A 478 23.90 -24.41 -20.01
N TYR A 479 25.15 -24.58 -20.40
CA TYR A 479 26.33 -24.36 -19.56
C TYR A 479 26.99 -23.04 -19.98
N LEU A 480 27.50 -22.30 -19.01
CA LEU A 480 28.31 -21.10 -19.25
C LEU A 480 29.77 -21.42 -18.95
N LYS A 481 30.65 -21.25 -19.92
CA LYS A 481 32.07 -21.53 -19.80
C LYS A 481 32.90 -20.27 -20.05
N THR A 482 33.83 -19.99 -19.16
CA THR A 482 34.73 -18.84 -19.25
C THR A 482 35.81 -19.04 -20.31
N SER A 483 36.50 -17.96 -20.70
CA SER A 483 37.64 -18.00 -21.60
C SER A 483 38.80 -18.89 -21.06
N ASN A 484 38.89 -19.07 -19.74
CA ASN A 484 39.86 -19.94 -19.06
C ASN A 484 39.40 -21.40 -18.96
N ASN A 485 38.39 -21.79 -19.74
CA ASN A 485 37.84 -23.15 -19.78
C ASN A 485 37.19 -23.65 -18.49
N LEU A 486 36.83 -22.77 -17.54
CA LEU A 486 36.11 -23.12 -16.33
C LEU A 486 34.62 -22.88 -16.48
N TYR A 487 33.78 -23.75 -15.94
CA TYR A 487 32.33 -23.61 -15.92
C TYR A 487 31.88 -22.74 -14.76
N VAL A 488 30.87 -21.93 -15.04
CA VAL A 488 30.13 -21.16 -14.04
C VAL A 488 29.25 -22.12 -13.25
N SER A 489 29.26 -21.99 -11.93
CA SER A 489 28.55 -22.86 -10.98
C SER A 489 27.80 -22.06 -9.95
N ALA A 490 26.59 -22.50 -9.60
CA ALA A 490 25.74 -21.95 -8.53
C ALA A 490 25.63 -23.02 -7.41
N ASP A 491 26.73 -23.31 -6.73
CA ASP A 491 26.87 -24.37 -5.73
C ASP A 491 26.52 -23.87 -4.32
N GLU A 492 25.59 -24.53 -3.64
CA GLU A 492 25.17 -24.20 -2.25
C GLU A 492 26.32 -24.21 -1.24
N SER A 493 27.36 -25.01 -1.45
CA SER A 493 28.52 -25.04 -0.55
C SER A 493 29.27 -23.70 -0.50
N MET A 494 28.99 -22.80 -1.43
CA MET A 494 29.58 -21.48 -1.57
C MET A 494 28.63 -20.33 -1.11
N ASN A 495 27.67 -20.61 -0.23
CA ASN A 495 26.70 -19.65 0.28
C ASN A 495 25.89 -18.95 -0.85
N ASP A 496 25.48 -19.73 -1.86
CA ASP A 496 24.74 -19.28 -3.03
C ASP A 496 25.45 -18.25 -3.92
N ILE A 497 26.75 -18.01 -3.71
CA ILE A 497 27.59 -17.16 -4.56
C ILE A 497 27.93 -17.92 -5.84
N VAL A 498 27.79 -17.25 -6.98
CA VAL A 498 28.12 -17.82 -8.28
C VAL A 498 29.63 -17.71 -8.55
N VAL A 499 30.24 -18.83 -8.85
CA VAL A 499 31.70 -18.94 -9.08
C VAL A 499 32.00 -19.60 -10.42
N ALA A 500 33.19 -19.39 -10.96
CA ALA A 500 33.71 -20.06 -12.17
C ALA A 500 34.95 -20.87 -11.80
N ASN A 501 34.77 -22.06 -11.23
CA ASN A 501 35.85 -22.85 -10.67
C ASN A 501 35.82 -24.36 -11.03
N LYS A 502 34.88 -24.78 -11.89
CA LYS A 502 34.71 -26.20 -12.24
C LYS A 502 35.29 -26.50 -13.64
N GLU A 503 36.04 -27.58 -13.74
CA GLU A 503 36.59 -28.06 -15.03
C GLU A 503 35.56 -28.84 -15.83
N ASN A 504 34.59 -29.46 -15.16
CA ASN A 504 33.54 -30.26 -15.76
C ASN A 504 32.16 -29.72 -15.37
N ALA A 505 31.22 -29.71 -16.31
CA ALA A 505 29.84 -29.30 -16.07
C ALA A 505 29.01 -30.48 -15.52
N ASN A 506 28.31 -30.24 -14.42
CA ASN A 506 27.38 -31.13 -13.76
C ASN A 506 26.03 -30.41 -13.49
N THR A 507 25.33 -30.83 -12.44
CA THR A 507 24.02 -30.27 -12.07
C THR A 507 24.10 -28.80 -11.68
N TRP A 508 25.11 -28.40 -10.88
CA TRP A 508 25.32 -27.06 -10.38
C TRP A 508 25.72 -26.02 -11.45
N GLU A 509 26.25 -26.50 -12.58
CA GLU A 509 26.68 -25.71 -13.73
C GLU A 509 25.56 -25.57 -14.77
N THR A 510 24.42 -26.25 -14.54
CA THR A 510 23.28 -26.21 -15.44
C THR A 510 22.43 -24.96 -15.18
N PHE A 511 22.24 -24.15 -16.21
CA PHE A 511 21.38 -22.95 -16.15
C PHE A 511 20.29 -23.02 -17.22
N THR A 512 19.15 -22.38 -16.92
CA THR A 512 18.15 -22.06 -17.93
C THR A 512 18.34 -20.60 -18.35
N LEU A 513 18.82 -20.38 -19.56
CA LEU A 513 18.92 -19.05 -20.19
C LEU A 513 17.57 -18.68 -20.78
N ILE A 514 16.96 -17.61 -20.27
CA ILE A 514 15.69 -17.05 -20.70
C ILE A 514 15.99 -15.77 -21.47
N ILE A 515 15.58 -15.69 -22.72
CA ILE A 515 15.84 -14.55 -23.60
C ILE A 515 14.55 -13.76 -23.81
N PHE A 516 14.63 -12.45 -23.61
CA PHE A 516 13.56 -11.48 -23.81
C PHE A 516 13.82 -10.60 -25.05
N SER A 517 12.86 -9.71 -25.35
CA SER A 517 13.05 -8.65 -26.36
C SER A 517 14.19 -7.69 -25.94
N ASN A 518 14.74 -6.95 -26.91
CA ASN A 518 15.78 -5.93 -26.68
C ASN A 518 17.11 -6.44 -26.12
N ASN A 519 17.51 -7.66 -26.47
CA ASN A 519 18.73 -8.30 -26.00
C ASN A 519 18.82 -8.48 -24.47
N GLU A 520 17.71 -8.51 -23.80
CA GLU A 520 17.65 -8.79 -22.37
C GLU A 520 17.54 -10.29 -22.11
N CYS A 521 18.10 -10.75 -20.99
CA CYS A 521 18.00 -12.15 -20.57
C CYS A 521 18.00 -12.29 -19.04
N ALA A 522 17.59 -13.47 -18.57
CA ALA A 522 17.75 -13.91 -17.20
C ALA A 522 18.32 -15.33 -17.17
N LEU A 523 18.96 -15.70 -16.07
CA LEU A 523 19.53 -17.01 -15.85
C LEU A 523 18.89 -17.64 -14.60
N LEU A 524 18.38 -18.86 -14.73
CA LEU A 524 17.94 -19.69 -13.62
C LEU A 524 18.95 -20.78 -13.34
N SER A 525 19.33 -20.96 -12.09
CA SER A 525 20.11 -22.13 -11.65
C SER A 525 19.26 -23.41 -11.77
N PHE A 526 19.89 -24.56 -11.62
CA PHE A 526 19.18 -25.85 -11.66
C PHE A 526 18.14 -26.00 -10.55
N LYS A 527 18.22 -25.19 -9.46
CA LYS A 527 17.22 -25.11 -8.38
C LYS A 527 16.09 -24.14 -8.66
N ASP A 528 15.99 -23.66 -9.87
CA ASP A 528 15.01 -22.65 -10.27
C ASP A 528 15.14 -21.32 -9.48
N LEU A 529 16.35 -20.96 -9.05
CA LEU A 529 16.65 -19.67 -8.47
C LEU A 529 17.32 -18.79 -9.51
N PHE A 530 16.83 -17.54 -9.62
CA PHE A 530 17.43 -16.56 -10.52
C PHE A 530 18.82 -16.13 -10.05
N LEU A 531 19.71 -15.95 -11.01
CA LEU A 531 20.96 -15.27 -10.78
C LEU A 531 20.68 -13.77 -10.62
N SER A 532 21.18 -13.18 -9.55
CA SER A 532 20.96 -11.80 -9.14
C SER A 532 22.27 -11.05 -9.00
N THR A 533 22.34 -9.82 -9.51
CA THR A 533 23.48 -8.91 -9.28
C THR A 533 23.29 -8.20 -7.96
N GLU A 534 24.02 -8.60 -6.92
CA GLU A 534 23.92 -8.02 -5.58
C GLU A 534 24.70 -6.69 -5.51
N ILE A 535 24.03 -5.58 -5.76
CA ILE A 535 24.66 -4.24 -5.79
C ILE A 535 25.27 -3.89 -4.43
N HIS A 536 24.65 -4.31 -3.33
CA HIS A 536 25.11 -4.07 -1.96
C HIS A 536 26.38 -4.85 -1.60
N GLN A 537 26.67 -5.94 -2.33
CA GLN A 537 27.85 -6.79 -2.17
C GLN A 537 28.86 -6.56 -3.31
N LYS A 538 29.07 -5.30 -3.68
CA LYS A 538 30.03 -4.89 -4.73
C LYS A 538 29.75 -5.50 -6.12
N GLY A 539 28.50 -5.89 -6.39
CA GLY A 539 28.09 -6.48 -7.66
C GLY A 539 28.34 -8.00 -7.75
N GLU A 540 28.49 -8.69 -6.62
CA GLU A 540 28.57 -10.16 -6.59
C GLU A 540 27.33 -10.79 -7.23
N LEU A 541 27.51 -11.90 -7.92
CA LEU A 541 26.43 -12.67 -8.50
C LEU A 541 26.03 -13.78 -7.54
N THR A 542 24.74 -13.83 -7.18
CA THR A 542 24.18 -14.87 -6.31
C THR A 542 23.03 -15.61 -6.99
N ALA A 543 22.69 -16.82 -6.53
CA ALA A 543 21.56 -17.60 -7.02
C ALA A 543 20.55 -17.84 -5.88
N THR A 544 19.92 -16.77 -5.38
CA THR A 544 19.08 -16.78 -4.18
C THR A 544 17.62 -16.42 -4.42
N ARG A 545 17.30 -15.84 -5.57
CA ARG A 545 15.99 -15.23 -5.82
C ARG A 545 15.03 -16.20 -6.51
N LYS A 546 13.80 -16.31 -5.99
CA LYS A 546 12.73 -17.12 -6.60
C LYS A 546 11.95 -16.34 -7.68
N ASP A 547 11.93 -15.03 -7.57
CA ASP A 547 11.23 -14.13 -8.46
C ASP A 547 12.20 -13.21 -9.19
N MET A 548 11.90 -12.87 -10.46
CA MET A 548 12.71 -11.99 -11.27
C MET A 548 12.31 -10.53 -11.03
N GLY A 549 13.28 -9.70 -10.69
CA GLY A 549 13.19 -8.24 -10.65
C GLY A 549 14.22 -7.59 -11.55
N ALA A 550 14.59 -6.35 -11.26
CA ALA A 550 15.61 -5.63 -12.03
C ALA A 550 17.02 -6.20 -11.86
N TRP A 551 17.31 -6.81 -10.71
CA TRP A 551 18.64 -7.35 -10.39
C TRP A 551 18.94 -8.69 -11.08
N GLU A 552 17.91 -9.41 -11.48
CA GLU A 552 17.93 -10.69 -12.19
C GLU A 552 17.90 -10.49 -13.70
N LEU A 553 17.73 -9.25 -14.16
CA LEU A 553 17.72 -8.90 -15.58
C LEU A 553 19.10 -8.47 -16.04
N PHE A 554 19.59 -9.11 -17.09
CA PHE A 554 20.86 -8.80 -17.74
C PHE A 554 20.64 -8.32 -19.16
N VAL A 555 21.45 -7.38 -19.60
CA VAL A 555 21.58 -7.05 -21.03
C VAL A 555 22.64 -7.97 -21.62
N MET A 556 22.26 -8.77 -22.61
CA MET A 556 23.10 -9.75 -23.28
C MET A 556 23.68 -9.21 -24.57
N GLU A 557 24.99 -9.10 -24.65
CA GLU A 557 25.69 -8.80 -25.90
C GLU A 557 26.22 -10.10 -26.53
N LYS A 558 25.77 -10.39 -27.75
CA LYS A 558 26.23 -11.56 -28.52
C LYS A 558 27.57 -11.24 -29.17
N LEU A 559 28.53 -12.10 -28.97
CA LEU A 559 29.87 -12.01 -29.52
C LEU A 559 30.09 -13.12 -30.57
N ALA A 560 31.25 -13.14 -31.23
CA ALA A 560 31.60 -14.23 -32.15
C ALA A 560 31.74 -15.58 -31.44
N ASP A 561 31.62 -16.67 -32.16
CA ASP A 561 31.88 -18.05 -31.69
C ASP A 561 31.04 -18.51 -30.49
N ASN A 562 29.75 -18.14 -30.45
CA ASN A 562 28.79 -18.43 -29.38
C ASN A 562 29.18 -17.83 -28.00
N PHE A 563 30.08 -16.87 -27.94
CA PHE A 563 30.34 -16.12 -26.73
C PHE A 563 29.27 -15.05 -26.51
N ILE A 564 28.98 -14.79 -25.24
CA ILE A 564 28.14 -13.69 -24.79
C ILE A 564 28.88 -12.88 -23.73
N ALA A 565 28.53 -11.61 -23.59
CA ALA A 565 28.82 -10.80 -22.44
C ALA A 565 27.51 -10.37 -21.78
N LEU A 566 27.47 -10.37 -20.45
CA LEU A 566 26.29 -10.05 -19.67
C LEU A 566 26.52 -8.79 -18.85
N LYS A 567 25.61 -7.84 -18.94
CA LYS A 567 25.67 -6.57 -18.22
C LYS A 567 24.58 -6.53 -17.17
N GLY A 568 24.95 -6.37 -15.91
CA GLY A 568 24.02 -6.32 -14.79
C GLY A 568 23.32 -4.97 -14.64
N VAL A 569 22.41 -4.88 -13.70
CA VAL A 569 21.62 -3.69 -13.38
C VAL A 569 22.48 -2.46 -13.00
N ASN A 570 23.68 -2.66 -12.46
CA ASN A 570 24.64 -1.61 -12.15
C ASN A 570 25.39 -1.08 -13.39
N ASN A 571 24.97 -1.48 -14.57
CA ASN A 571 25.56 -1.10 -15.87
C ASN A 571 27.03 -1.54 -16.05
N LYS A 572 27.46 -2.60 -15.31
CA LYS A 572 28.78 -3.22 -15.42
C LYS A 572 28.67 -4.63 -15.98
N TYR A 573 29.68 -5.07 -16.72
CA TYR A 573 29.77 -6.43 -17.23
C TYR A 573 30.13 -7.42 -16.13
N LEU A 574 29.54 -8.61 -16.19
CA LEU A 574 29.95 -9.74 -15.38
C LEU A 574 31.38 -10.13 -15.76
N THR A 575 32.23 -10.19 -14.79
CA THR A 575 33.63 -10.61 -14.91
C THR A 575 33.95 -11.70 -13.90
N VAL A 576 34.87 -12.57 -14.19
CA VAL A 576 35.38 -13.54 -13.24
C VAL A 576 36.58 -12.96 -12.51
N ASP A 577 36.49 -12.82 -11.20
CA ASP A 577 37.59 -12.38 -10.38
C ASP A 577 38.68 -13.47 -10.31
N GLU A 578 39.90 -13.15 -10.66
CA GLU A 578 40.99 -14.15 -10.78
C GLU A 578 41.38 -14.79 -9.45
N ALA A 579 41.28 -14.05 -8.34
CA ALA A 579 41.70 -14.53 -7.02
C ALA A 579 40.60 -15.35 -6.36
N SER A 580 39.34 -14.87 -6.33
CA SER A 580 38.23 -15.54 -5.65
C SER A 580 37.48 -16.51 -6.55
N LYS A 581 37.65 -16.45 -7.88
CA LYS A 581 36.85 -17.14 -8.90
C LYS A 581 35.37 -16.79 -8.86
N GLN A 582 34.96 -15.75 -8.15
CA GLN A 582 33.59 -15.25 -8.11
C GLN A 582 33.22 -14.54 -9.40
N VAL A 583 31.95 -14.66 -9.80
CA VAL A 583 31.39 -13.86 -10.89
C VAL A 583 30.84 -12.58 -10.31
N ILE A 584 31.34 -11.43 -10.76
CA ILE A 584 31.04 -10.11 -10.19
C ILE A 584 30.75 -9.13 -11.33
N ALA A 585 29.71 -8.30 -11.20
CA ALA A 585 29.39 -7.21 -12.13
C ALA A 585 30.20 -5.95 -11.81
N LYS A 586 31.46 -5.87 -12.32
CA LYS A 586 32.38 -4.76 -12.00
C LYS A 586 33.13 -4.13 -13.19
N SER A 587 33.12 -4.75 -14.38
CA SER A 587 33.91 -4.29 -15.52
C SER A 587 33.15 -3.26 -16.38
N ASP A 588 33.87 -2.26 -16.86
CA ASP A 588 33.34 -1.21 -17.76
C ASP A 588 33.42 -1.62 -19.25
N SER A 589 34.24 -2.62 -19.58
CA SER A 589 34.49 -3.07 -20.95
C SER A 589 34.59 -4.58 -21.04
N ILE A 590 34.42 -5.11 -22.24
CA ILE A 590 34.50 -6.56 -22.52
C ILE A 590 35.94 -6.94 -22.84
N GLY A 591 36.60 -7.61 -21.92
CA GLY A 591 37.87 -8.28 -22.11
C GLY A 591 37.71 -9.80 -22.24
N ALA A 592 38.72 -10.58 -21.87
CA ALA A 592 38.67 -12.04 -21.86
C ALA A 592 37.84 -12.59 -20.68
N ALA A 593 37.92 -11.94 -19.52
CA ALA A 593 37.22 -12.35 -18.28
C ALA A 593 35.70 -12.10 -18.30
N GLU A 594 35.20 -11.28 -19.22
CA GLU A 594 33.79 -10.91 -19.38
C GLU A 594 33.07 -11.77 -20.43
N LYS A 595 33.81 -12.69 -21.10
CA LYS A 595 33.25 -13.55 -22.17
C LYS A 595 32.86 -14.92 -21.63
N PHE A 596 31.62 -15.30 -21.87
CA PHE A 596 31.07 -16.60 -21.50
C PHE A 596 30.64 -17.36 -22.77
N LEU A 597 31.22 -18.53 -22.99
CA LEU A 597 30.80 -19.43 -24.05
C LEU A 597 29.49 -20.12 -23.62
N VAL A 598 28.46 -20.00 -24.46
CA VAL A 598 27.18 -20.70 -24.25
C VAL A 598 27.23 -22.05 -24.93
N ILE A 599 27.06 -23.10 -24.14
CA ILE A 599 27.04 -24.49 -24.61
C ILE A 599 25.64 -25.04 -24.35
N ASP A 600 24.89 -25.38 -25.38
CA ASP A 600 23.58 -26.01 -25.27
C ASP A 600 23.73 -27.40 -24.62
N LYS A 601 22.87 -27.72 -23.63
CA LYS A 601 22.87 -29.01 -22.92
C LYS A 601 21.99 -30.02 -23.63
#